data_d2ed35039908cec4b55aa2a10105cf52
#
_entry.id   d2ed35039908cec4b55aa2a10105cf52
#
_cell.length_a   1.000
_cell.length_b   1.000
_cell.length_c   1.000
_cell.angle_alpha   90.00
_cell.angle_beta   90.00
_cell.angle_gamma   90.00
#
_symmetry.space_group_name_H-M   'P 1'
#
loop_
_entity.id
_entity.type
_entity.pdbx_description
1 polymer ?
#
loop_
_entity_poly.entity_id
_entity_poly.type
_entity_poly.pdbx_seq_one_letter_code
_entity_poly.pdbx_strand_id
1 'polypeptide(L)' 'MKISYKKLWVLLIQRDISKVTLRKEVGIAAGTMSKLNKNEEVALSVLLRICDYLNCDIGEICEAVRVDKK' A
#
# COMPACT_ATOMS: atom_id res chain seq x y z
N MET A 1 13.46 -5.67 10.41
CA MET A 1 12.66 -5.74 9.18
C MET A 1 11.85 -4.46 9.01
N LYS A 2 11.45 -4.17 7.80
CA LYS A 2 10.62 -3.00 7.52
C LYS A 2 9.50 -3.39 6.58
N ILE A 3 8.49 -2.53 6.49
CA ILE A 3 7.35 -2.77 5.59
C ILE A 3 7.70 -2.29 4.18
N SER A 4 7.21 -3.01 3.18
CA SER A 4 7.31 -2.60 1.78
C SER A 4 5.94 -2.70 1.14
N TYR A 5 5.57 -1.69 0.37
CA TYR A 5 4.30 -1.64 -0.36
C TYR A 5 4.50 -1.83 -1.86
N LYS A 6 5.65 -2.35 -2.24
CA LYS A 6 5.95 -2.55 -3.67
C LYS A 6 4.88 -3.40 -4.35
N LYS A 7 4.40 -4.42 -3.65
CA LYS A 7 3.35 -5.29 -4.19
C LYS A 7 2.08 -4.51 -4.51
N LEU A 8 1.76 -3.51 -3.68
CA LEU A 8 0.58 -2.67 -3.93
C LEU A 8 0.72 -1.93 -5.25
N TRP A 9 1.89 -1.34 -5.49
CA TRP A 9 2.11 -0.59 -6.72
C TRP A 9 2.07 -1.48 -7.94
N VAL A 10 2.64 -2.66 -7.85
CA VAL A 10 2.61 -3.64 -8.95
C VAL A 10 1.15 -4.05 -9.22
N LEU A 11 0.39 -4.30 -8.17
CA LEU A 11 -1.01 -4.70 -8.32
C LEU A 11 -1.84 -3.60 -9.00
N LEU A 12 -1.61 -2.34 -8.62
CA LEU A 12 -2.29 -1.22 -9.26
C LEU A 12 -1.98 -1.14 -10.74
N ILE A 13 -0.72 -1.34 -11.10
CA ILE A 13 -0.31 -1.34 -12.50
C ILE A 13 -1.02 -2.46 -13.26
N GLN A 14 -1.07 -3.64 -12.67
CA GLN A 14 -1.72 -4.80 -13.28
C GLN A 14 -3.21 -4.57 -13.50
N ARG A 15 -3.85 -3.79 -12.62
CA ARG A 15 -5.28 -3.50 -12.69
C ARG A 15 -5.58 -2.17 -13.38
N ASP A 16 -4.54 -1.50 -13.85
CA ASP A 16 -4.69 -0.23 -14.56
C ASP A 16 -5.35 0.84 -13.69
N ILE A 17 -4.97 0.86 -12.41
CA ILE A 17 -5.47 1.83 -11.43
C ILE A 17 -4.35 2.77 -11.05
N SER A 18 -4.59 4.09 -11.13
CA SER A 18 -3.58 5.07 -10.73
C SER A 18 -3.58 5.25 -9.21
N LYS A 19 -2.48 5.76 -8.68
CA LYS A 19 -2.39 6.09 -7.26
C LYS A 19 -3.42 7.16 -6.86
N VAL A 20 -3.68 8.09 -7.76
CA VAL A 20 -4.67 9.14 -7.51
C VAL A 20 -6.06 8.52 -7.37
N THR A 21 -6.40 7.59 -8.25
CA THR A 21 -7.68 6.91 -8.18
C THR A 21 -7.80 6.11 -6.88
N LEU A 22 -6.77 5.37 -6.53
CA LEU A 22 -6.76 4.60 -5.28
C LEU A 22 -7.01 5.52 -4.09
N ARG A 23 -6.28 6.63 -4.03
CA ARG A 23 -6.41 7.57 -2.92
C ARG A 23 -7.83 8.11 -2.80
N LYS A 24 -8.42 8.48 -3.92
CA LYS A 24 -9.78 9.05 -3.93
C LYS A 24 -10.84 8.02 -3.58
N GLU A 25 -10.75 6.84 -4.16
CA GLU A 25 -11.77 5.80 -3.97
C GLU A 25 -11.73 5.21 -2.56
N VAL A 26 -10.56 5.05 -1.98
CA VAL A 26 -10.42 4.52 -0.63
C VAL A 26 -10.56 5.63 0.42
N GLY A 27 -10.31 6.87 0.04
CA GLY A 27 -10.38 7.99 0.96
C GLY A 27 -9.14 8.09 1.83
N ILE A 28 -7.95 7.91 1.23
CA ILE A 28 -6.69 7.96 1.95
C ILE A 28 -6.23 9.40 2.10
N ALA A 29 -5.87 9.80 3.31
CA ALA A 29 -5.35 11.15 3.56
C ALA A 29 -4.00 11.32 2.87
N ALA A 30 -3.70 12.56 2.48
CA ALA A 30 -2.46 12.87 1.79
C ALA A 30 -1.21 12.45 2.57
N GLY A 31 -1.22 12.67 3.89
CA GLY A 31 -0.10 12.26 4.75
C GLY A 31 0.09 10.76 4.77
N THR A 32 -0.99 10.00 4.79
CA THR A 32 -0.93 8.54 4.76
C THR A 32 -0.43 8.06 3.41
N MET A 33 -0.88 8.69 2.34
CA MET A 33 -0.41 8.35 1.00
C MET A 33 1.10 8.57 0.86
N SER A 34 1.58 9.67 1.46
CA SER A 34 3.02 9.96 1.49
C SER A 34 3.80 8.85 2.21
N LYS A 35 3.26 8.35 3.32
CA LYS A 35 3.90 7.25 4.05
C LYS A 35 3.94 5.98 3.22
N LEU A 36 2.85 5.68 2.51
CA LEU A 36 2.84 4.52 1.62
C LEU A 36 3.92 4.61 0.56
N ASN A 37 4.10 5.81 -0.01
CA ASN A 37 5.14 6.02 -1.02
C ASN A 37 6.55 5.87 -0.48
N LYS A 38 6.73 6.06 0.83
CA LYS A 38 8.04 5.99 1.47
C LYS A 38 8.27 4.67 2.20
N ASN A 39 7.35 3.72 2.08
CA ASN A 39 7.42 2.45 2.81
C ASN A 39 7.47 2.66 4.32
N GLU A 40 6.67 3.60 4.81
CA GLU A 40 6.53 3.86 6.24
C GLU A 40 5.27 3.19 6.76
N GLU A 41 5.21 2.96 8.05
CA GLU A 41 4.07 2.29 8.66
C GLU A 41 2.83 3.16 8.60
N VAL A 42 1.71 2.56 8.25
CA VAL A 42 0.41 3.20 8.28
C VAL A 42 -0.53 2.35 9.10
N ALA A 43 -1.67 2.91 9.48
CA ALA A 43 -2.64 2.17 10.27
C ALA A 43 -3.12 0.94 9.51
N LEU A 44 -3.26 -0.17 10.22
CA LEU A 44 -3.76 -1.40 9.62
C LEU A 44 -5.13 -1.19 8.99
N SER A 45 -5.96 -0.33 9.59
CA SER A 45 -7.29 -0.05 9.06
C SER A 45 -7.24 0.52 7.63
N VAL A 46 -6.19 1.31 7.33
CA VAL A 46 -6.01 1.84 5.97
C VAL A 46 -5.71 0.69 5.00
N LEU A 47 -4.82 -0.22 5.41
CA LEU A 47 -4.47 -1.37 4.57
C LEU A 47 -5.68 -2.25 4.32
N LEU A 48 -6.51 -2.45 5.35
CA LEU A 48 -7.72 -3.27 5.19
C LEU A 48 -8.72 -2.62 4.23
N ARG A 49 -8.84 -1.29 4.25
CA ARG A 49 -9.71 -0.60 3.29
C ARG A 49 -9.20 -0.72 1.87
N ILE A 50 -7.88 -0.68 1.70
CA ILE A 50 -7.27 -0.89 0.39
C ILE A 50 -7.56 -2.30 -0.10
N CYS A 51 -7.41 -3.29 0.79
CA CYS A 51 -7.71 -4.69 0.45
C CYS A 51 -9.17 -4.86 0.04
N ASP A 52 -10.06 -4.19 0.74
CA ASP A 52 -11.48 -4.25 0.44
C ASP A 52 -11.77 -3.68 -0.96
N TYR A 53 -11.17 -2.53 -1.26
CA TYR A 53 -11.34 -1.89 -2.56
C TYR A 53 -10.79 -2.76 -3.70
N LEU A 54 -9.61 -3.35 -3.48
CA LEU A 54 -8.95 -4.18 -4.50
C LEU A 54 -9.40 -5.64 -4.45
N ASN A 55 -10.20 -6.01 -3.47
CA ASN A 55 -10.67 -7.38 -3.27
C ASN A 55 -9.49 -8.36 -3.22
N CYS A 56 -8.57 -8.11 -2.31
CA CYS A 56 -7.38 -8.94 -2.17
C CYS A 56 -6.99 -9.09 -0.70
N ASP A 57 -6.02 -9.96 -0.45
CA ASP A 57 -5.52 -10.19 0.90
C ASP A 57 -4.38 -9.21 1.19
N ILE A 58 -4.11 -9.00 2.47
CA ILE A 58 -3.09 -8.05 2.90
C ILE A 58 -1.70 -8.43 2.39
N GLY A 59 -1.40 -9.72 2.30
CA GLY A 59 -0.11 -10.17 1.75
C GLY A 59 0.07 -9.87 0.28
N GLU A 60 -0.97 -9.44 -0.41
CA GLU A 60 -0.88 -9.07 -1.81
C GLU A 60 -0.54 -7.60 -2.02
N ILE A 61 -0.57 -6.79 -0.95
CA ILE A 61 -0.29 -5.36 -1.06
C ILE A 61 0.94 -4.93 -0.26
N CYS A 62 1.40 -5.77 0.66
CA CYS A 62 2.57 -5.41 1.46
C CYS A 62 3.29 -6.66 1.93
N GLU A 63 4.52 -6.46 2.40
CA GLU A 63 5.31 -7.55 2.93
C GLU A 63 6.38 -6.99 3.86
N ALA A 64 6.86 -7.83 4.75
CA ALA A 64 8.00 -7.49 5.58
C ALA A 64 9.27 -7.83 4.81
N VAL A 65 10.17 -6.87 4.72
CA VAL A 65 11.44 -7.10 4.04
C VAL A 65 12.57 -6.91 5.03
N ARG A 66 13.63 -7.67 4.86
CA ARG A 66 14.79 -7.57 5.73
C ARG A 66 15.62 -6.37 5.35
N VAL A 67 15.95 -5.57 6.35
CA VAL A 67 16.85 -4.44 6.14
C VAL A 67 18.27 -4.96 6.19
N ASP A 68 18.97 -4.73 5.09
CA ASP A 68 20.35 -5.18 4.97
C ASP A 68 21.25 -4.13 5.57
N LYS A 69 21.99 -4.50 6.59
CA LYS A 69 22.90 -3.58 7.27
C LYS A 69 24.34 -3.85 6.87
N LYS A 70 25.02 -2.80 6.62
CA LYS A 70 26.43 -2.87 6.27
C LYS A 70 27.27 -2.24 7.33
#